data_2a48467b94bc4c97280cc3c6bfc97e54
#
_entry.id   2a48467b94bc4c97280cc3c6bfc97e54
#
_cell.length_a   1.000
_cell.length_b   1.000
_cell.length_c   1.000
_cell.angle_alpha   90.00
_cell.angle_beta   90.00
_cell.angle_gamma   90.00
#
_symmetry.space_group_name_H-M   'P 1'
#
loop_
_entity.id
_entity.type
_entity.pdbx_description
1 polymer ?
#
loop_
_entity_poly.entity_id
_entity_poly.type
_entity_poly.pdbx_seq_one_letter_code
_entity_poly.pdbx_strand_id
1 'polypeptide(L)'
;IVNNSFGAVKVANVSIEAAQGWSLAAFGDKATLAHEKVNSNKFGFSLALGNGEKKLTDNKNTSKQTLLDSAVEGCFMSGVGDTSANSIGISYDAIVTPVSEAVTNTAIASVLFIIAWDAV
;
A
#
# COMPACT_ATOMS: atom_id res chain seq x y z
N ILE A 1 5.10 -10.96 -1.93
CA ILE A 1 6.07 -10.74 -3.03
C ILE A 1 7.14 -11.81 -2.94
N VAL A 2 7.45 -12.44 -4.05
CA VAL A 2 8.48 -13.48 -4.13
C VAL A 2 9.54 -13.07 -5.16
N ASN A 3 10.80 -13.15 -4.76
CA ASN A 3 11.93 -12.90 -5.66
C ASN A 3 12.38 -14.23 -6.27
N ASN A 4 12.06 -14.45 -7.55
CA ASN A 4 12.48 -15.63 -8.29
C ASN A 4 13.75 -15.40 -9.12
N SER A 5 14.43 -14.28 -8.93
CA SER A 5 15.71 -13.99 -9.59
C SER A 5 16.89 -14.53 -8.79
N PHE A 6 18.06 -14.58 -9.42
CA PHE A 6 19.28 -15.01 -8.74
C PHE A 6 19.85 -13.94 -7.83
N GLY A 7 19.63 -12.67 -8.12
CA GLY A 7 20.13 -11.54 -7.35
C GLY A 7 19.18 -11.11 -6.25
N ALA A 8 19.70 -10.52 -5.19
CA ALA A 8 18.91 -9.89 -4.15
C ALA A 8 18.21 -8.64 -4.69
N VAL A 9 16.98 -8.41 -4.25
CA VAL A 9 16.19 -7.24 -4.63
C VAL A 9 15.61 -6.56 -3.40
N LYS A 10 15.14 -5.35 -3.58
CA LYS A 10 14.46 -4.59 -2.54
C LYS A 10 13.23 -3.90 -3.10
N VAL A 11 12.24 -3.68 -2.24
CA VAL A 11 11.15 -2.76 -2.54
C VAL A 11 11.66 -1.35 -2.31
N ALA A 12 11.89 -0.61 -3.38
CA ALA A 12 12.51 0.71 -3.33
C ALA A 12 11.49 1.83 -3.12
N ASN A 13 10.24 1.61 -3.54
CA ASN A 13 9.18 2.62 -3.43
C ASN A 13 7.82 1.93 -3.46
N VAL A 14 6.87 2.48 -2.71
CA VAL A 14 5.46 2.07 -2.76
C VAL A 14 4.62 3.33 -2.81
N SER A 15 3.73 3.41 -3.78
CA SER A 15 2.78 4.50 -3.91
C SER A 15 1.37 3.97 -4.08
N ILE A 16 0.37 4.80 -3.74
CA ILE A 16 -1.03 4.50 -3.92
C ILE A 16 -1.69 5.64 -4.67
N GLU A 17 -2.54 5.31 -5.62
CA GLU A 17 -3.30 6.26 -6.43
C GLU A 17 -4.78 5.91 -6.37
N ALA A 18 -5.62 6.90 -6.05
CA ALA A 18 -7.06 6.72 -6.06
C ALA A 18 -7.57 6.58 -7.49
N ALA A 19 -8.53 5.70 -7.71
CA ALA A 19 -9.23 5.61 -8.98
C ALA A 19 -10.04 6.87 -9.23
N GLN A 20 -10.41 7.12 -10.49
CA GLN A 20 -11.26 8.24 -10.84
C GLN A 20 -12.58 8.17 -10.05
N GLY A 21 -12.97 9.29 -9.47
CA GLY A 21 -14.17 9.38 -8.63
C GLY A 21 -13.95 9.00 -7.17
N TRP A 22 -12.74 8.63 -6.79
CA TRP A 22 -12.33 8.30 -5.42
C TRP A 22 -11.23 9.24 -4.93
N SER A 23 -11.12 9.38 -3.61
CA SER A 23 -10.10 10.22 -2.97
C SER A 23 -9.45 9.51 -1.80
N LEU A 24 -8.16 9.78 -1.60
CA LEU A 24 -7.42 9.32 -0.44
C LEU A 24 -7.73 10.21 0.77
N ALA A 25 -7.76 9.60 1.94
CA ALA A 25 -7.94 10.25 3.23
C ALA A 25 -7.04 9.61 4.28
N ALA A 26 -6.94 10.21 5.46
CA ALA A 26 -6.10 9.69 6.52
C ALA A 26 -6.66 8.38 7.09
N PHE A 27 -5.90 7.32 7.03
CA PHE A 27 -6.27 6.02 7.61
C PHE A 27 -6.46 6.12 9.13
N GLY A 28 -5.68 6.94 9.81
CA GLY A 28 -5.76 7.11 11.25
C GLY A 28 -7.05 7.76 11.73
N ASP A 29 -7.84 8.34 10.84
CA ASP A 29 -9.07 9.05 11.17
C ASP A 29 -10.31 8.21 10.89
N LYS A 30 -10.33 7.01 11.45
CA LYS A 30 -11.40 6.01 11.22
C LYS A 30 -12.78 6.51 11.59
N ALA A 31 -12.89 7.22 12.72
CA ALA A 31 -14.17 7.73 13.20
C ALA A 31 -14.75 8.77 12.23
N THR A 32 -13.94 9.68 11.73
CA THR A 32 -14.36 10.67 10.73
C THR A 32 -14.80 10.00 9.44
N LEU A 33 -14.01 9.05 8.93
CA LEU A 33 -14.36 8.34 7.70
C LEU A 33 -15.67 7.56 7.84
N ALA A 34 -15.89 6.92 8.98
CA ALA A 34 -17.10 6.15 9.24
C ALA A 34 -18.38 7.02 9.28
N HIS A 35 -18.24 8.30 9.58
CA HIS A 35 -19.36 9.25 9.69
C HIS A 35 -19.43 10.25 8.53
N GLU A 36 -18.59 10.09 7.51
CA GLU A 36 -18.68 10.90 6.30
C GLU A 36 -20.01 10.70 5.60
N LYS A 37 -20.38 11.71 4.82
CA LYS A 37 -21.60 11.66 3.99
C LYS A 37 -21.55 10.44 3.08
N VAL A 38 -22.69 9.76 2.94
CA VAL A 38 -22.85 8.62 2.02
C VAL A 38 -22.41 9.00 0.61
N ASN A 39 -21.65 8.13 -0.03
CA ASN A 39 -21.10 8.34 -1.38
C ASN A 39 -20.07 9.47 -1.48
N SER A 40 -19.38 9.80 -0.40
CA SER A 40 -18.23 10.70 -0.45
C SER A 40 -17.06 10.11 -1.22
N ASN A 41 -17.01 8.78 -1.34
CA ASN A 41 -16.00 8.03 -2.11
C ASN A 41 -14.57 8.36 -1.68
N LYS A 42 -14.35 8.32 -0.38
CA LYS A 42 -13.01 8.48 0.22
C LYS A 42 -12.59 7.18 0.87
N PHE A 43 -11.30 6.95 0.93
CA PHE A 43 -10.77 5.81 1.67
C PHE A 43 -9.39 6.13 2.26
N GLY A 44 -9.14 5.56 3.44
CA GLY A 44 -7.83 5.52 4.05
C GLY A 44 -7.22 4.15 3.86
N PHE A 45 -5.90 4.08 3.76
CA PHE A 45 -5.18 2.84 3.49
C PHE A 45 -3.95 2.72 4.38
N SER A 46 -3.65 1.51 4.82
CA SER A 46 -2.41 1.20 5.52
C SER A 46 -1.74 -0.01 4.90
N LEU A 47 -0.42 -0.02 4.92
CA LEU A 47 0.40 -1.09 4.35
C LEU A 47 1.63 -1.33 5.22
N ALA A 48 1.98 -2.59 5.40
CA ALA A 48 3.26 -2.99 6.00
C ALA A 48 3.89 -4.09 5.16
N LEU A 49 5.18 -4.02 4.97
CA LEU A 49 5.98 -5.04 4.28
C LEU A 49 6.76 -5.85 5.31
N GLY A 50 6.58 -7.18 5.29
CA GLY A 50 7.21 -8.07 6.25
C GLY A 50 6.91 -7.64 7.69
N ASN A 51 7.94 -7.49 8.49
CA ASN A 51 7.84 -7.00 9.87
C ASN A 51 8.07 -5.49 9.99
N GLY A 52 8.01 -4.77 8.87
CA GLY A 52 8.25 -3.34 8.82
C GLY A 52 7.12 -2.53 9.45
N GLU A 53 7.38 -1.24 9.63
CA GLU A 53 6.43 -0.29 10.16
C GLU A 53 5.24 -0.10 9.22
N LYS A 54 4.05 0.07 9.77
CA LYS A 54 2.87 0.43 8.99
C LYS A 54 3.02 1.82 8.40
N LYS A 55 2.75 1.93 7.11
CA LYS A 55 2.69 3.20 6.39
C LYS A 55 1.25 3.53 6.09
N LEU A 56 0.83 4.74 6.40
CA LEU A 56 -0.56 5.17 6.36
C LEU A 56 -0.75 6.29 5.35
N THR A 57 -1.89 6.30 4.69
CA THR A 57 -2.31 7.48 3.93
C THR A 57 -2.65 8.62 4.88
N ASP A 58 -2.56 9.86 4.39
CA ASP A 58 -2.93 11.07 5.10
C ASP A 58 -3.93 11.90 4.27
N ASN A 59 -4.20 13.13 4.70
CA ASN A 59 -5.14 14.04 4.02
C ASN A 59 -4.46 15.04 3.08
N LYS A 60 -3.13 14.93 2.87
CA LYS A 60 -2.39 15.99 2.15
C LYS A 60 -2.59 15.96 0.65
N ASN A 61 -2.52 14.77 0.04
CA ASN A 61 -2.77 14.60 -1.38
C ASN A 61 -3.84 13.54 -1.57
N THR A 62 -4.97 13.92 -2.11
CA THR A 62 -6.12 13.05 -2.24
C THR A 62 -6.11 12.16 -3.48
N SER A 63 -5.22 12.42 -4.42
CA SER A 63 -5.12 11.65 -5.67
C SER A 63 -4.08 10.55 -5.61
N LYS A 64 -2.89 10.86 -5.09
CA LYS A 64 -1.76 9.94 -5.06
C LYS A 64 -0.87 10.24 -3.85
N GLN A 65 -0.39 9.19 -3.21
CA GLN A 65 0.53 9.32 -2.08
C GLN A 65 1.65 8.30 -2.18
N THR A 66 2.83 8.68 -1.72
CA THR A 66 3.95 7.78 -1.54
C THR A 66 3.92 7.24 -0.12
N LEU A 67 3.74 5.93 0.03
CA LEU A 67 3.73 5.26 1.32
C LEU A 67 5.15 4.93 1.79
N LEU A 68 6.03 4.61 0.85
CA LEU A 68 7.43 4.30 1.10
C LEU A 68 8.28 4.93 -0.01
N ASP A 69 9.18 5.83 0.34
CA ASP A 69 10.03 6.54 -0.62
C ASP A 69 11.45 5.98 -0.72
N SER A 70 11.83 5.10 0.18
CA SER A 70 13.12 4.40 0.15
C SER A 70 13.00 3.07 0.89
N ALA A 71 13.85 2.10 0.55
CA ALA A 71 13.86 0.80 1.20
C ALA A 71 14.27 0.94 2.67
N VAL A 72 13.49 0.30 3.55
CA VAL A 72 13.72 0.22 4.99
C VAL A 72 13.68 -1.24 5.42
N GLU A 73 13.85 -1.51 6.70
CA GLU A 73 13.73 -2.87 7.23
C GLU A 73 12.40 -3.52 6.78
N GLY A 74 12.47 -4.76 6.34
CA GLY A 74 11.33 -5.51 5.80
C GLY A 74 11.20 -5.43 4.29
N CYS A 75 11.99 -4.59 3.61
CA CYS A 75 11.89 -4.39 2.16
C CYS A 75 12.84 -5.28 1.34
N PHE A 76 13.71 -6.04 1.98
CA PHE A 76 14.79 -6.76 1.29
C PHE A 76 14.46 -8.23 1.12
N MET A 77 14.76 -8.76 -0.08
CA MET A 77 14.58 -10.16 -0.41
C MET A 77 15.85 -10.73 -1.00
N SER A 78 16.28 -11.89 -0.50
CA SER A 78 17.37 -12.64 -1.09
C SER A 78 17.00 -13.16 -2.48
N GLY A 79 18.00 -13.55 -3.25
CA GLY A 79 17.79 -14.30 -4.48
C GLY A 79 17.29 -15.72 -4.22
N VAL A 80 16.96 -16.42 -5.29
CA VAL A 80 16.36 -17.76 -5.25
C VAL A 80 17.29 -18.82 -4.61
N GLY A 81 18.58 -18.54 -4.46
CA GLY A 81 19.50 -19.39 -3.74
C GLY A 81 19.24 -19.49 -2.24
N ASP A 82 18.48 -18.57 -1.66
CA ASP A 82 18.07 -18.60 -0.26
C ASP A 82 16.53 -18.45 -0.17
N THR A 83 15.84 -19.57 -0.27
CA THR A 83 14.37 -19.60 -0.26
C THR A 83 13.77 -19.31 1.11
N SER A 84 14.57 -19.23 2.17
CA SER A 84 14.09 -18.80 3.47
C SER A 84 13.89 -17.29 3.58
N ALA A 85 14.48 -16.51 2.66
CA ALA A 85 14.50 -15.05 2.70
C ALA A 85 14.17 -14.39 1.35
N ASN A 86 13.62 -15.14 0.39
CA ASN A 86 13.33 -14.62 -0.94
C ASN A 86 11.89 -14.13 -1.13
N SER A 87 11.16 -13.93 -0.03
CA SER A 87 9.79 -13.43 -0.10
C SER A 87 9.51 -12.44 1.02
N ILE A 88 8.57 -11.54 0.76
CA ILE A 88 8.06 -10.57 1.72
C ILE A 88 6.54 -10.70 1.78
N GLY A 89 5.98 -10.84 2.98
CA GLY A 89 4.55 -10.75 3.18
C GLY A 89 4.09 -9.30 3.11
N ILE A 90 2.88 -9.06 2.62
CA ILE A 90 2.26 -7.74 2.58
C ILE A 90 1.04 -7.78 3.47
N SER A 91 0.97 -6.87 4.45
CA SER A 91 -0.22 -6.65 5.27
C SER A 91 -0.83 -5.32 4.89
N TYR A 92 -2.13 -5.27 4.71
CA TYR A 92 -2.83 -4.03 4.38
C TYR A 92 -4.20 -3.97 5.02
N ASP A 93 -4.70 -2.75 5.17
CA ASP A 93 -6.05 -2.48 5.65
C ASP A 93 -6.58 -1.23 4.97
N ALA A 94 -7.89 -1.14 4.83
CA ALA A 94 -8.54 0.00 4.21
C ALA A 94 -9.81 0.35 4.98
N ILE A 95 -10.09 1.64 5.07
CA ILE A 95 -11.34 2.18 5.61
C ILE A 95 -12.00 2.98 4.50
N VAL A 96 -13.19 2.56 4.13
CA VAL A 96 -13.97 3.18 3.06
C VAL A 96 -15.14 3.93 3.68
N THR A 97 -15.40 5.13 3.19
CA THR A 97 -16.56 5.91 3.60
C THR A 97 -17.87 5.20 3.22
N PRO A 98 -18.99 5.50 3.90
CA PRO A 98 -20.27 4.83 3.61
C PRO A 98 -20.70 4.95 2.15
N VAL A 99 -21.22 3.85 1.61
CA VAL A 99 -21.79 3.78 0.26
C VAL A 99 -23.25 3.32 0.33
N SER A 100 -24.08 3.79 -0.59
CA SER A 100 -25.49 3.41 -0.65
C SER A 100 -25.72 2.07 -1.35
N GLU A 101 -24.76 1.62 -2.14
CA GLU A 101 -24.81 0.36 -2.88
C GLU A 101 -23.49 -0.38 -2.72
N ALA A 102 -23.54 -1.71 -2.77
CA ALA A 102 -22.33 -2.52 -2.71
C ALA A 102 -21.40 -2.21 -3.89
N VAL A 103 -20.12 -2.03 -3.60
CA VAL A 103 -19.08 -1.86 -4.61
C VAL A 103 -18.46 -3.24 -4.86
N THR A 104 -18.74 -3.83 -6.02
CA THR A 104 -18.26 -5.16 -6.37
C THR A 104 -17.49 -5.11 -7.70
N ASN A 105 -16.38 -5.83 -7.76
CA ASN A 105 -15.53 -5.91 -8.95
C ASN A 105 -15.12 -4.54 -9.49
N THR A 106 -14.94 -3.57 -8.61
CA THR A 106 -14.58 -2.20 -8.98
C THR A 106 -13.29 -1.82 -8.26
N ALA A 107 -12.27 -1.45 -9.01
CA ALA A 107 -11.03 -0.95 -8.42
C ALA A 107 -11.26 0.47 -7.90
N ILE A 108 -10.94 0.70 -6.62
CA ILE A 108 -10.98 2.05 -6.02
C ILE A 108 -9.60 2.67 -5.91
N ALA A 109 -8.54 1.88 -6.04
CA ALA A 109 -7.16 2.32 -5.94
C ALA A 109 -6.22 1.38 -6.70
N SER A 110 -5.03 1.90 -7.01
CA SER A 110 -3.90 1.12 -7.50
C SER A 110 -2.72 1.30 -6.57
N VAL A 111 -2.05 0.22 -6.20
CA VAL A 111 -0.82 0.26 -5.41
C VAL A 111 0.32 -0.17 -6.30
N LEU A 112 1.34 0.68 -6.42
CA LEU A 112 2.52 0.43 -7.25
C LEU A 112 3.72 0.14 -6.37
N PHE A 113 4.34 -1.02 -6.58
CA PHE A 113 5.58 -1.42 -5.95
C PHE A 113 6.71 -1.28 -6.97
N ILE A 114 7.73 -0.50 -6.65
CA ILE A 114 8.94 -0.39 -7.46
C ILE A 114 10.02 -1.26 -6.84
N ILE A 115 10.47 -2.24 -7.60
CA ILE A 115 11.50 -3.19 -7.18
C ILE A 115 12.82 -2.80 -7.84
N ALA A 116 13.88 -2.80 -7.05
CA ALA A 116 15.23 -2.51 -7.52
C ALA A 116 16.20 -3.62 -7.11
N TRP A 117 17.31 -3.74 -7.82
CA TRP A 117 18.40 -4.60 -7.39
C TRP A 117 18.96 -4.08 -6.06
N ASP A 118 19.19 -5.00 -5.14
CA ASP A 118 19.92 -4.71 -3.92
C ASP A 118 21.41 -4.91 -4.21
N ALA A 119 22.00 -3.90 -4.83
CA ALA A 119 23.40 -3.93 -5.24
C ALA A 119 24.30 -3.88 -3.99
N VAL A 120 25.21 -4.79 -3.93
CA VAL A 120 26.22 -4.87 -2.86
C VAL A 120 27.50 -4.17 -3.33
#